data_60a0c67bc28b4fac33c4cd27cc4facc3
#
_entry.id   60a0c67bc28b4fac33c4cd27cc4facc3
#
_cell.length_a   1.000
_cell.length_b   1.000
_cell.length_c   1.000
_cell.angle_alpha   90.00
_cell.angle_beta   90.00
_cell.angle_gamma   90.00
#
_symmetry.space_group_name_H-M   'P 1'
#
loop_
_entity.id
_entity.type
_entity.pdbx_description
1 polymer ?
#
loop_
_entity_poly.entity_id
_entity_poly.type
_entity_poly.pdbx_seq_one_letter_code
_entity_poly.pdbx_strand_id
1 'polypeptide(L)'
;MTPTCSQCGTVLEAGGSEPLLRVVCLNCGQKHLLQRTFDHFVPVETLGVGGMATVYKARDTELERFVALKLLRKDLSSEADHAAQLQQEARIAASVNHPNVVQIFGLGTDHGQFYVVMELIDHGSLDDFIESQGPLPEHQVLDIGIQIARGLRAAYRKGLIHRDVKPANILFVDEQAAKIGDFGLAAFATQNPQNESVIWGTPVYVAPERLCNQPEDVRSDIYSLGATLFHAVSGKTPIESSTTSATELYELKQHPSELRAIAPKVSGPTGRVLHRMIAPDPNERFSLYDELLTELDAARRALEIGDARRQSSRWPFSGLFRRG
;
A
#
# COMPACT_ATOMS: atom_id res chain seq x y z
N MET A 1 35.56 6.80 -7.56
CA MET A 1 36.27 6.60 -8.85
C MET A 1 35.32 7.01 -9.97
N THR A 2 35.80 7.78 -10.94
CA THR A 2 34.96 8.15 -12.11
C THR A 2 34.81 6.91 -13.01
N PRO A 3 33.59 6.51 -13.36
CA PRO A 3 33.36 5.32 -14.18
C PRO A 3 33.94 5.52 -15.58
N THR A 4 34.60 4.48 -16.11
CA THR A 4 35.21 4.50 -17.46
C THR A 4 34.56 3.44 -18.34
N CYS A 5 34.48 3.71 -19.63
CA CYS A 5 33.98 2.76 -20.61
C CYS A 5 34.91 1.53 -20.69
N SER A 6 34.35 0.34 -20.49
CA SER A 6 35.11 -0.91 -20.53
C SER A 6 35.66 -1.23 -21.92
N GLN A 7 35.14 -0.63 -23.00
CA GLN A 7 35.56 -0.90 -24.35
C GLN A 7 36.66 0.07 -24.86
N CYS A 8 36.57 1.37 -24.49
CA CYS A 8 37.49 2.38 -25.06
C CYS A 8 38.18 3.26 -24.01
N GLY A 9 37.99 3.02 -22.72
CA GLY A 9 38.61 3.77 -21.63
C GLY A 9 38.11 5.20 -21.41
N THR A 10 37.17 5.70 -22.24
CA THR A 10 36.62 7.06 -22.08
C THR A 10 35.89 7.18 -20.76
N VAL A 11 36.08 8.31 -20.07
CA VAL A 11 35.32 8.63 -18.84
C VAL A 11 33.83 8.73 -19.18
N LEU A 12 33.02 8.06 -18.41
CA LEU A 12 31.55 8.11 -18.56
C LEU A 12 31.01 9.24 -17.68
N GLU A 13 30.29 10.16 -18.27
CA GLU A 13 29.62 11.22 -17.53
C GLU A 13 28.37 10.66 -16.84
N ALA A 14 28.48 10.45 -15.53
CA ALA A 14 27.35 10.08 -14.68
C ALA A 14 26.57 11.36 -14.30
N GLY A 15 25.78 11.87 -15.23
CA GLY A 15 25.00 13.10 -15.02
C GLY A 15 23.79 12.98 -14.08
N GLY A 16 23.58 11.84 -13.45
CA GLY A 16 22.41 11.57 -12.59
C GLY A 16 22.76 11.10 -11.19
N SER A 17 21.83 11.29 -10.26
CA SER A 17 21.91 10.78 -8.89
C SER A 17 21.24 9.40 -8.73
N GLU A 18 20.73 8.82 -9.80
CA GLU A 18 20.01 7.54 -9.79
C GLU A 18 20.95 6.36 -9.52
N PRO A 19 20.52 5.40 -8.70
CA PRO A 19 21.30 4.20 -8.37
C PRO A 19 21.59 3.29 -9.54
N LEU A 20 20.73 3.27 -10.54
CA LEU A 20 20.80 2.47 -11.76
C LEU A 20 20.73 3.40 -12.98
N LEU A 21 21.86 3.91 -13.41
CA LEU A 21 21.93 4.84 -14.55
C LEU A 21 22.43 4.12 -15.80
N ARG A 22 21.62 4.12 -16.85
CA ARG A 22 22.05 3.64 -18.18
C ARG A 22 22.71 4.80 -18.93
N VAL A 23 23.99 4.67 -19.22
CA VAL A 23 24.77 5.65 -20.00
C VAL A 23 25.28 5.03 -21.29
N VAL A 24 25.36 5.86 -22.32
CA VAL A 24 25.97 5.48 -23.60
C VAL A 24 27.31 6.19 -23.69
N CYS A 25 28.37 5.45 -23.96
CA CYS A 25 29.69 6.05 -24.19
C CYS A 25 29.66 6.92 -25.44
N LEU A 26 29.96 8.20 -25.28
CA LEU A 26 29.93 9.17 -26.39
C LEU A 26 31.01 8.88 -27.46
N ASN A 27 32.05 8.15 -27.10
CA ASN A 27 33.15 7.84 -28.02
C ASN A 27 32.90 6.57 -28.85
N CYS A 28 32.39 5.49 -28.25
CA CYS A 28 32.26 4.20 -28.96
C CYS A 28 30.83 3.66 -29.04
N GLY A 29 29.83 4.36 -28.46
CA GLY A 29 28.42 3.96 -28.46
C GLY A 29 28.07 2.79 -27.53
N GLN A 30 29.03 2.23 -26.79
CA GLN A 30 28.78 1.15 -25.86
C GLN A 30 27.83 1.58 -24.73
N LYS A 31 26.83 0.75 -24.43
CA LYS A 31 25.91 0.97 -23.32
C LYS A 31 26.48 0.40 -22.03
N HIS A 32 26.41 1.18 -20.96
CA HIS A 32 26.85 0.80 -19.63
C HIS A 32 25.71 1.00 -18.62
N LEU A 33 25.66 0.10 -17.63
CA LEU A 33 24.84 0.29 -16.45
C LEU A 33 25.78 0.74 -15.32
N LEU A 34 25.63 1.98 -14.89
CA LEU A 34 26.33 2.48 -13.72
C LEU A 34 25.50 2.16 -12.49
N GLN A 35 26.06 1.38 -11.58
CA GLN A 35 25.44 1.03 -10.31
C GLN A 35 26.06 1.89 -9.21
N ARG A 36 25.21 2.51 -8.40
CA ARG A 36 25.61 3.23 -7.21
C ARG A 36 25.18 2.43 -5.99
N THR A 37 26.10 2.08 -5.14
CA THR A 37 25.82 1.40 -3.88
C THR A 37 25.38 2.39 -2.81
N PHE A 38 24.57 1.94 -1.88
CA PHE A 38 24.18 2.66 -0.67
C PHE A 38 24.64 1.81 0.51
N ASP A 39 25.71 2.25 1.17
CA ASP A 39 26.45 1.44 2.14
C ASP A 39 26.84 0.09 1.50
N HIS A 40 26.40 -1.04 2.02
CA HIS A 40 26.62 -2.38 1.46
C HIS A 40 25.45 -2.88 0.59
N PHE A 41 24.43 -2.05 0.32
CA PHE A 41 23.28 -2.40 -0.53
C PHE A 41 23.54 -2.03 -1.98
N VAL A 42 23.46 -3.01 -2.86
CA VAL A 42 23.67 -2.85 -4.31
C VAL A 42 22.32 -2.95 -5.02
N PRO A 43 21.75 -1.84 -5.52
CA PRO A 43 20.54 -1.87 -6.31
C PRO A 43 20.71 -2.69 -7.59
N VAL A 44 19.76 -3.56 -7.91
CA VAL A 44 19.81 -4.43 -9.09
C VAL A 44 18.64 -4.22 -10.04
N GLU A 45 17.50 -3.78 -9.51
CA GLU A 45 16.26 -3.59 -10.27
C GLU A 45 15.42 -2.49 -9.63
N THR A 46 14.69 -1.71 -10.44
CA THR A 46 13.69 -0.75 -9.94
C THR A 46 12.35 -1.46 -9.79
N LEU A 47 11.82 -1.50 -8.57
CA LEU A 47 10.52 -2.09 -8.27
C LEU A 47 9.36 -1.10 -8.43
N GLY A 48 9.59 0.17 -8.12
CA GLY A 48 8.57 1.20 -8.25
C GLY A 48 9.13 2.61 -8.12
N VAL A 49 8.50 3.55 -8.82
CA VAL A 49 8.84 4.98 -8.79
C VAL A 49 7.63 5.75 -8.28
N GLY A 50 7.77 6.35 -7.11
CA GLY A 50 6.75 7.20 -6.51
C GLY A 50 7.14 8.68 -6.48
N GLY A 51 6.20 9.53 -6.11
CA GLY A 51 6.44 10.98 -6.04
C GLY A 51 7.51 11.40 -5.03
N MET A 52 7.70 10.62 -3.95
CA MET A 52 8.62 10.93 -2.84
C MET A 52 9.84 10.03 -2.78
N ALA A 53 9.76 8.83 -3.35
CA ALA A 53 10.79 7.83 -3.23
C ALA A 53 10.77 6.88 -4.43
N THR A 54 11.90 6.25 -4.68
CA THR A 54 12.02 5.12 -5.60
C THR A 54 12.40 3.88 -4.80
N VAL A 55 11.74 2.76 -5.08
CA VAL A 55 12.02 1.47 -4.45
C VAL A 55 12.81 0.59 -5.41
N TYR A 56 13.91 0.04 -4.92
CA TYR A 56 14.78 -0.85 -5.66
C TYR A 56 14.85 -2.22 -4.99
N LYS A 57 14.90 -3.27 -5.80
CA LYS A 57 15.45 -4.56 -5.36
C LYS A 57 16.94 -4.37 -5.22
N ALA A 58 17.50 -4.64 -4.05
CA ALA A 58 18.91 -4.49 -3.79
C ALA A 58 19.49 -5.78 -3.19
N ARG A 59 20.75 -6.05 -3.50
CA ARG A 59 21.51 -7.11 -2.85
C ARG A 59 22.21 -6.53 -1.62
N ASP A 60 21.92 -7.10 -0.47
CA ASP A 60 22.65 -6.93 0.77
C ASP A 60 23.90 -7.79 0.68
N THR A 61 25.08 -7.16 0.55
CA THR A 61 26.35 -7.89 0.31
C THR A 61 26.95 -8.46 1.58
N GLU A 62 26.51 -8.04 2.76
CA GLU A 62 26.95 -8.57 4.05
C GLU A 62 26.17 -9.82 4.46
N LEU A 63 24.85 -9.81 4.24
CA LEU A 63 23.99 -10.93 4.59
C LEU A 63 23.63 -11.83 3.40
N GLU A 64 24.15 -11.55 2.21
CA GLU A 64 23.97 -12.31 0.95
C GLU A 64 22.50 -12.57 0.58
N ARG A 65 21.61 -11.62 0.86
CA ARG A 65 20.18 -11.69 0.58
C ARG A 65 19.70 -10.54 -0.30
N PHE A 66 18.48 -10.66 -0.82
CA PHE A 66 17.79 -9.54 -1.46
C PHE A 66 16.88 -8.81 -0.47
N VAL A 67 16.80 -7.49 -0.63
CA VAL A 67 15.98 -6.58 0.18
C VAL A 67 15.30 -5.57 -0.74
N ALA A 68 14.25 -4.93 -0.26
CA ALA A 68 13.71 -3.72 -0.87
C ALA A 68 14.43 -2.50 -0.26
N LEU A 69 15.05 -1.70 -1.11
CA LEU A 69 15.74 -0.46 -0.74
C LEU A 69 14.92 0.73 -1.24
N LYS A 70 14.29 1.44 -0.32
CA LYS A 70 13.50 2.63 -0.62
C LYS A 70 14.38 3.87 -0.43
N LEU A 71 14.64 4.59 -1.52
CA LEU A 71 15.43 5.82 -1.53
C LEU A 71 14.51 7.02 -1.59
N LEU A 72 14.57 7.90 -0.61
CA LEU A 72 13.83 9.16 -0.63
C LEU A 72 14.49 10.14 -1.61
N ARG A 73 13.67 10.99 -2.20
CA ARG A 73 14.17 12.08 -3.04
C ARG A 73 15.05 13.04 -2.21
N LYS A 74 16.10 13.56 -2.83
CA LYS A 74 17.09 14.42 -2.15
C LYS A 74 16.51 15.73 -1.66
N ASP A 75 15.57 16.30 -2.40
CA ASP A 75 14.88 17.55 -2.03
C ASP A 75 14.08 17.41 -0.73
N LEU A 76 13.53 16.22 -0.44
CA LEU A 76 12.82 15.94 0.80
C LEU A 76 13.74 15.63 1.99
N SER A 77 15.01 15.33 1.73
CA SER A 77 16.01 15.03 2.77
C SER A 77 16.85 16.25 3.17
N SER A 78 16.67 17.39 2.51
CA SER A 78 17.57 18.55 2.65
C SER A 78 17.24 19.46 3.84
N GLU A 79 16.03 19.40 4.38
CA GLU A 79 15.64 20.17 5.57
C GLU A 79 15.86 19.33 6.83
N ALA A 80 16.73 19.80 7.73
CA ALA A 80 17.18 19.04 8.91
C ALA A 80 16.03 18.60 9.83
N ASP A 81 15.02 19.44 10.00
CA ASP A 81 13.85 19.14 10.86
C ASP A 81 12.97 18.05 10.24
N HIS A 82 12.76 18.09 8.93
CA HIS A 82 12.03 17.06 8.20
C HIS A 82 12.78 15.72 8.24
N ALA A 83 14.09 15.72 8.06
CA ALA A 83 14.89 14.49 8.12
C ALA A 83 14.83 13.83 9.51
N ALA A 84 14.86 14.62 10.58
CA ALA A 84 14.78 14.10 11.95
C ALA A 84 13.41 13.44 12.23
N GLN A 85 12.33 14.05 11.78
CA GLN A 85 10.99 13.53 11.95
C GLN A 85 10.80 12.24 11.13
N LEU A 86 11.24 12.20 9.85
CA LEU A 86 11.28 11.01 9.00
C LEU A 86 11.99 9.84 9.70
N GLN A 87 13.18 10.11 10.25
CA GLN A 87 13.94 9.10 10.98
C GLN A 87 13.17 8.59 12.21
N GLN A 88 12.49 9.48 12.92
CA GLN A 88 11.70 9.11 14.09
C GLN A 88 10.52 8.18 13.72
N GLU A 89 9.72 8.54 12.72
CA GLU A 89 8.60 7.71 12.25
C GLU A 89 9.08 6.37 11.70
N ALA A 90 10.15 6.39 10.89
CA ALA A 90 10.73 5.17 10.36
C ALA A 90 11.28 4.25 11.47
N ARG A 91 11.85 4.81 12.56
CA ARG A 91 12.26 4.02 13.74
C ARG A 91 11.08 3.38 14.44
N ILE A 92 9.96 4.11 14.60
CA ILE A 92 8.76 3.53 15.21
C ILE A 92 8.20 2.44 14.29
N ALA A 93 8.12 2.67 12.98
CA ALA A 93 7.69 1.66 12.00
C ALA A 93 8.57 0.40 12.04
N ALA A 94 9.89 0.56 12.17
CA ALA A 94 10.83 -0.56 12.32
C ALA A 94 10.62 -1.37 13.62
N SER A 95 10.01 -0.77 14.65
CA SER A 95 9.67 -1.48 15.89
C SER A 95 8.40 -2.35 15.80
N VAL A 96 7.65 -2.25 14.70
CA VAL A 96 6.45 -3.05 14.47
C VAL A 96 6.87 -4.39 13.87
N ASN A 97 6.76 -5.46 14.66
CA ASN A 97 6.96 -6.82 14.19
C ASN A 97 5.61 -7.55 14.17
N HIS A 98 5.05 -7.75 12.98
CA HIS A 98 3.76 -8.40 12.79
C HIS A 98 3.69 -9.10 11.42
N PRO A 99 3.09 -10.29 11.30
CA PRO A 99 3.04 -11.05 10.04
C PRO A 99 2.38 -10.29 8.89
N ASN A 100 1.48 -9.34 9.17
CA ASN A 100 0.79 -8.56 8.15
C ASN A 100 1.36 -7.11 8.01
N VAL A 101 2.59 -6.87 8.45
CA VAL A 101 3.33 -5.61 8.25
C VAL A 101 4.64 -5.92 7.56
N VAL A 102 5.01 -5.14 6.55
CA VAL A 102 6.32 -5.24 5.90
C VAL A 102 7.40 -4.90 6.91
N GLN A 103 8.33 -5.82 7.15
CA GLN A 103 9.38 -5.64 8.14
C GLN A 103 10.44 -4.64 7.64
N ILE A 104 10.71 -3.60 8.42
CA ILE A 104 11.86 -2.72 8.19
C ILE A 104 13.08 -3.32 8.88
N PHE A 105 14.16 -3.49 8.13
CA PHE A 105 15.42 -4.05 8.64
C PHE A 105 16.41 -2.98 9.08
N GLY A 106 16.37 -1.80 8.45
CA GLY A 106 17.32 -0.75 8.75
C GLY A 106 17.00 0.57 8.06
N LEU A 107 17.73 1.59 8.47
CA LEU A 107 17.61 2.97 8.00
C LEU A 107 19.02 3.54 7.88
N GLY A 108 19.26 4.36 6.90
CA GLY A 108 20.54 5.03 6.76
C GLY A 108 20.48 6.29 5.92
N THR A 109 21.62 6.96 5.87
CA THR A 109 21.83 8.08 4.96
C THR A 109 23.17 7.87 4.27
N ASP A 110 23.15 7.83 2.94
CA ASP A 110 24.37 7.75 2.14
C ASP A 110 24.24 8.69 0.94
N HIS A 111 25.37 9.26 0.52
CA HIS A 111 25.40 10.26 -0.55
C HIS A 111 24.45 11.45 -0.36
N GLY A 112 24.12 11.81 0.89
CA GLY A 112 23.15 12.84 1.22
C GLY A 112 21.69 12.46 0.90
N GLN A 113 21.40 11.17 0.81
CA GLN A 113 20.08 10.65 0.53
C GLN A 113 19.67 9.64 1.62
N PHE A 114 18.49 9.84 2.21
CA PHE A 114 17.94 8.93 3.20
C PHE A 114 17.39 7.68 2.53
N TYR A 115 17.64 6.52 3.14
CA TYR A 115 17.13 5.26 2.66
C TYR A 115 16.54 4.39 3.78
N VAL A 116 15.60 3.55 3.38
CA VAL A 116 14.96 2.53 4.22
C VAL A 116 15.21 1.16 3.59
N VAL A 117 15.69 0.22 4.40
CA VAL A 117 15.88 -1.18 4.01
C VAL A 117 14.77 -2.01 4.60
N MET A 118 14.05 -2.76 3.78
CA MET A 118 12.90 -3.53 4.21
C MET A 118 12.82 -4.90 3.52
N GLU A 119 11.96 -5.73 4.06
CA GLU A 119 11.60 -7.03 3.50
C GLU A 119 11.21 -6.89 2.02
N LEU A 120 11.81 -7.71 1.17
CA LEU A 120 11.43 -7.81 -0.23
C LEU A 120 10.21 -8.71 -0.37
N ILE A 121 9.16 -8.17 -0.95
CA ILE A 121 7.93 -8.90 -1.27
C ILE A 121 7.72 -8.77 -2.78
N ASP A 122 7.64 -9.88 -3.49
CA ASP A 122 7.69 -9.93 -4.96
C ASP A 122 6.54 -10.71 -5.62
N HIS A 123 5.46 -11.00 -4.88
CA HIS A 123 4.23 -11.61 -5.43
C HIS A 123 3.19 -10.57 -5.89
N GLY A 124 3.60 -9.32 -6.04
CA GLY A 124 2.74 -8.24 -6.49
C GLY A 124 1.95 -7.56 -5.37
N SER A 125 1.17 -6.55 -5.73
CA SER A 125 0.30 -5.77 -4.87
C SER A 125 -1.18 -6.11 -5.12
N LEU A 126 -2.06 -5.65 -4.24
CA LEU A 126 -3.50 -5.74 -4.44
C LEU A 126 -3.95 -4.95 -5.69
N ASP A 127 -3.22 -3.88 -6.03
CA ASP A 127 -3.46 -3.09 -7.24
C ASP A 127 -3.20 -3.94 -8.49
N ASP A 128 -2.07 -4.64 -8.55
CA ASP A 128 -1.73 -5.55 -9.65
C ASP A 128 -2.78 -6.67 -9.81
N PHE A 129 -3.33 -7.17 -8.70
CA PHE A 129 -4.36 -8.20 -8.75
C PHE A 129 -5.70 -7.65 -9.26
N ILE A 130 -6.12 -6.46 -8.81
CA ILE A 130 -7.33 -5.82 -9.32
C ILE A 130 -7.19 -5.50 -10.82
N GLU A 131 -6.04 -4.97 -11.24
CA GLU A 131 -5.79 -4.66 -12.65
C GLU A 131 -5.77 -5.90 -13.56
N SER A 132 -5.14 -6.99 -13.10
CA SER A 132 -4.97 -8.19 -13.92
C SER A 132 -6.17 -9.13 -13.91
N GLN A 133 -6.91 -9.23 -12.78
CA GLN A 133 -7.97 -10.22 -12.57
C GLN A 133 -9.38 -9.59 -12.49
N GLY A 134 -9.46 -8.25 -12.33
CA GLY A 134 -10.71 -7.56 -12.03
C GLY A 134 -11.14 -7.76 -10.57
N PRO A 135 -12.47 -7.66 -10.28
CA PRO A 135 -13.00 -7.81 -8.93
C PRO A 135 -12.64 -9.17 -8.29
N LEU A 136 -12.09 -9.11 -7.08
CA LEU A 136 -11.70 -10.31 -6.35
C LEU A 136 -12.90 -10.98 -5.66
N PRO A 137 -12.82 -12.31 -5.39
CA PRO A 137 -13.83 -13.04 -4.63
C PRO A 137 -14.05 -12.42 -3.24
N GLU A 138 -15.30 -12.30 -2.83
CA GLU A 138 -15.70 -11.65 -1.56
C GLU A 138 -14.97 -12.25 -0.34
N HIS A 139 -14.82 -13.58 -0.26
CA HIS A 139 -14.12 -14.24 0.84
C HIS A 139 -12.63 -13.81 0.91
N GLN A 140 -11.97 -13.71 -0.24
CA GLN A 140 -10.58 -13.28 -0.31
C GLN A 140 -10.42 -11.81 0.12
N VAL A 141 -11.35 -10.93 -0.29
CA VAL A 141 -11.35 -9.51 0.12
C VAL A 141 -11.54 -9.38 1.63
N LEU A 142 -12.42 -10.18 2.25
CA LEU A 142 -12.58 -10.20 3.71
C LEU A 142 -11.32 -10.72 4.42
N ASP A 143 -10.69 -11.77 3.90
CA ASP A 143 -9.45 -12.32 4.46
C ASP A 143 -8.30 -11.28 4.39
N ILE A 144 -8.16 -10.55 3.27
CA ILE A 144 -7.23 -9.43 3.12
C ILE A 144 -7.57 -8.34 4.14
N GLY A 145 -8.84 -7.93 4.23
CA GLY A 145 -9.29 -6.89 5.17
C GLY A 145 -8.94 -7.21 6.62
N ILE A 146 -9.17 -8.46 7.04
CA ILE A 146 -8.83 -8.93 8.39
C ILE A 146 -7.30 -8.88 8.63
N GLN A 147 -6.51 -9.35 7.67
CA GLN A 147 -5.04 -9.34 7.78
C GLN A 147 -4.50 -7.92 7.89
N ILE A 148 -4.93 -7.02 7.00
CA ILE A 148 -4.46 -5.64 7.00
C ILE A 148 -4.93 -4.89 8.25
N ALA A 149 -6.18 -5.06 8.69
CA ALA A 149 -6.66 -4.47 9.94
C ALA A 149 -5.86 -4.95 11.16
N ARG A 150 -5.40 -6.21 11.20
CA ARG A 150 -4.49 -6.73 12.25
C ARG A 150 -3.13 -6.06 12.20
N GLY A 151 -2.56 -5.86 11.01
CA GLY A 151 -1.30 -5.14 10.81
C GLY A 151 -1.39 -3.67 11.26
N LEU A 152 -2.42 -2.95 10.82
CA LEU A 152 -2.70 -1.57 11.20
C LEU A 152 -2.92 -1.42 12.71
N ARG A 153 -3.64 -2.37 13.34
CA ARG A 153 -3.80 -2.41 14.80
C ARG A 153 -2.47 -2.56 15.53
N ALA A 154 -1.57 -3.42 15.02
CA ALA A 154 -0.25 -3.61 15.62
C ALA A 154 0.59 -2.32 15.54
N ALA A 155 0.52 -1.60 14.43
CA ALA A 155 1.17 -0.30 14.27
C ALA A 155 0.55 0.78 15.17
N TYR A 156 -0.78 0.84 15.26
CA TYR A 156 -1.49 1.78 16.13
C TYR A 156 -1.13 1.62 17.61
N ARG A 157 -0.93 0.39 18.09
CA ARG A 157 -0.43 0.11 19.46
C ARG A 157 0.97 0.65 19.72
N LYS A 158 1.72 1.00 18.68
CA LYS A 158 3.03 1.69 18.75
C LYS A 158 2.92 3.21 18.54
N GLY A 159 1.69 3.73 18.42
CA GLY A 159 1.43 5.15 18.18
C GLY A 159 1.53 5.56 16.71
N LEU A 160 1.50 4.61 15.76
CA LEU A 160 1.53 4.89 14.32
C LEU A 160 0.14 4.84 13.71
N ILE A 161 -0.14 5.82 12.86
CA ILE A 161 -1.25 5.85 11.91
C ILE A 161 -0.62 5.76 10.52
N HIS A 162 -1.19 4.94 9.64
CA HIS A 162 -0.59 4.64 8.33
C HIS A 162 -0.71 5.81 7.34
N ARG A 163 -1.89 6.39 7.23
CA ARG A 163 -2.23 7.56 6.40
C ARG A 163 -2.17 7.38 4.87
N ASP A 164 -1.75 6.22 4.38
CA ASP A 164 -1.69 5.93 2.93
C ASP A 164 -2.11 4.47 2.63
N VAL A 165 -3.21 4.02 3.24
CA VAL A 165 -3.76 2.68 2.95
C VAL A 165 -4.43 2.72 1.58
N LYS A 166 -3.90 1.91 0.64
CA LYS A 166 -4.39 1.78 -0.74
C LYS A 166 -3.95 0.44 -1.33
N PRO A 167 -4.53 -0.01 -2.45
CA PRO A 167 -4.19 -1.29 -3.05
C PRO A 167 -2.69 -1.46 -3.34
N ALA A 168 -2.00 -0.44 -3.85
CA ALA A 168 -0.57 -0.49 -4.17
C ALA A 168 0.34 -0.73 -2.94
N ASN A 169 -0.13 -0.42 -1.72
CA ASN A 169 0.62 -0.60 -0.47
C ASN A 169 0.27 -1.91 0.26
N ILE A 170 -0.63 -2.74 -0.28
CA ILE A 170 -0.94 -4.07 0.21
C ILE A 170 -0.24 -5.08 -0.68
N LEU A 171 0.83 -5.69 -0.15
CA LEU A 171 1.71 -6.58 -0.87
C LEU A 171 1.46 -8.03 -0.47
N PHE A 172 1.69 -8.97 -1.40
CA PHE A 172 1.45 -10.39 -1.19
C PHE A 172 2.76 -11.17 -1.08
N VAL A 173 2.88 -11.94 0.00
CA VAL A 173 3.99 -12.88 0.21
C VAL A 173 3.74 -14.18 -0.56
N ASP A 174 2.49 -14.55 -0.67
CA ASP A 174 1.96 -15.68 -1.44
C ASP A 174 0.49 -15.39 -1.80
N GLU A 175 -0.23 -16.36 -2.35
CA GLU A 175 -1.63 -16.20 -2.78
C GLU A 175 -2.61 -15.82 -1.66
N GLN A 176 -2.23 -16.00 -0.39
CA GLN A 176 -3.12 -15.85 0.78
C GLN A 176 -2.62 -14.85 1.81
N ALA A 177 -1.31 -14.65 1.91
CA ALA A 177 -0.69 -13.83 2.96
C ALA A 177 -0.41 -12.41 2.47
N ALA A 178 -1.17 -11.44 3.01
CA ALA A 178 -1.05 -10.04 2.71
C ALA A 178 -0.30 -9.27 3.83
N LYS A 179 0.50 -8.31 3.43
CA LYS A 179 1.20 -7.36 4.32
C LYS A 179 0.95 -5.93 3.87
N ILE A 180 0.80 -5.03 4.85
CA ILE A 180 0.76 -3.58 4.58
C ILE A 180 2.18 -3.03 4.63
N GLY A 181 2.57 -2.30 3.58
CA GLY A 181 3.85 -1.60 3.46
C GLY A 181 3.70 -0.10 3.50
N ASP A 182 4.82 0.60 3.44
CA ASP A 182 4.88 2.05 3.29
C ASP A 182 4.26 2.89 4.43
N PHE A 183 4.51 2.46 5.69
CA PHE A 183 4.13 3.24 6.88
C PHE A 183 4.79 4.62 6.93
N GLY A 184 3.98 5.64 7.24
CA GLY A 184 4.43 6.92 7.81
C GLY A 184 5.09 7.92 6.86
N LEU A 185 5.53 7.54 5.67
CA LEU A 185 6.21 8.47 4.76
C LEU A 185 5.27 9.49 4.10
N ALA A 186 3.97 9.23 4.12
CA ALA A 186 2.96 10.14 3.56
C ALA A 186 2.67 11.36 4.44
N ALA A 187 2.99 11.32 5.74
CA ALA A 187 2.78 12.46 6.65
C ALA A 187 3.60 13.70 6.26
N PHE A 188 4.74 13.50 5.61
CA PHE A 188 5.65 14.58 5.19
C PHE A 188 5.18 15.35 3.97
N ALA A 189 4.41 14.70 3.09
CA ALA A 189 3.86 15.37 1.92
C ALA A 189 2.87 16.48 2.26
N THR A 190 2.26 16.39 3.44
CA THR A 190 1.16 17.30 3.85
C THR A 190 1.61 18.45 4.75
N GLN A 191 2.84 18.43 5.27
CA GLN A 191 3.32 19.45 6.21
C GLN A 191 4.01 20.65 5.53
N ASN A 192 4.06 20.70 4.19
CA ASN A 192 4.59 21.88 3.52
C ASN A 192 3.49 22.92 3.28
N PRO A 193 3.40 24.01 4.07
CA PRO A 193 2.33 25.02 3.98
C PRO A 193 2.26 25.75 2.63
N GLN A 194 3.29 25.60 1.80
CA GLN A 194 3.37 26.25 0.48
C GLN A 194 2.66 25.47 -0.63
N ASN A 195 2.19 24.24 -0.37
CA ASN A 195 1.50 23.39 -1.34
C ASN A 195 0.10 22.97 -0.87
N GLU A 196 -0.70 23.89 -0.36
CA GLU A 196 -2.08 23.65 0.15
C GLU A 196 -3.06 23.06 -0.87
N SER A 197 -2.69 22.95 -2.15
CA SER A 197 -3.60 22.54 -3.22
C SER A 197 -3.25 21.20 -3.89
N VAL A 198 -2.16 20.54 -3.50
CA VAL A 198 -1.76 19.28 -4.16
C VAL A 198 -1.92 18.09 -3.21
N ILE A 199 -2.93 17.27 -3.49
CA ILE A 199 -3.13 15.99 -2.80
C ILE A 199 -2.12 15.00 -3.38
N TRP A 200 -1.13 14.62 -2.56
CA TRP A 200 -0.19 13.56 -2.91
C TRP A 200 -0.84 12.20 -2.72
N GLY A 201 -0.76 11.34 -3.73
CA GLY A 201 -1.31 9.98 -3.71
C GLY A 201 -2.54 9.82 -4.61
N THR A 202 -3.23 8.70 -4.45
CA THR A 202 -4.47 8.42 -5.19
C THR A 202 -5.66 8.90 -4.34
N PRO A 203 -6.23 10.07 -4.63
CA PRO A 203 -7.11 10.80 -3.70
C PRO A 203 -8.44 10.09 -3.41
N VAL A 204 -8.80 9.09 -4.22
CA VAL A 204 -10.05 8.33 -4.02
C VAL A 204 -10.08 7.51 -2.74
N TYR A 205 -8.90 7.08 -2.21
CA TYR A 205 -8.80 6.31 -0.96
C TYR A 205 -8.61 7.18 0.29
N VAL A 206 -8.25 8.45 0.12
CA VAL A 206 -7.98 9.39 1.22
C VAL A 206 -9.26 9.68 1.99
N ALA A 207 -9.20 9.71 3.32
CA ALA A 207 -10.36 10.02 4.16
C ALA A 207 -10.82 11.48 4.00
N PRO A 208 -12.15 11.77 4.08
CA PRO A 208 -12.69 13.13 3.89
C PRO A 208 -12.08 14.18 4.81
N GLU A 209 -11.85 13.85 6.09
CA GLU A 209 -11.26 14.75 7.09
C GLU A 209 -9.86 15.24 6.70
N ARG A 210 -9.06 14.41 6.01
CA ARG A 210 -7.74 14.81 5.53
C ARG A 210 -7.83 15.85 4.41
N LEU A 211 -8.85 15.80 3.56
CA LEU A 211 -9.08 16.80 2.51
C LEU A 211 -9.39 18.18 3.08
N CYS A 212 -9.90 18.23 4.32
CA CYS A 212 -10.21 19.46 5.06
C CYS A 212 -9.14 19.84 6.08
N ASN A 213 -7.96 19.23 6.05
CA ASN A 213 -6.89 19.44 7.03
C ASN A 213 -7.35 19.27 8.49
N GLN A 214 -8.34 18.38 8.73
CA GLN A 214 -8.77 18.02 10.06
C GLN A 214 -7.83 16.96 10.68
N PRO A 215 -7.78 16.87 12.03
CA PRO A 215 -6.96 15.87 12.69
C PRO A 215 -7.33 14.44 12.28
N GLU A 216 -6.31 13.68 11.88
CA GLU A 216 -6.44 12.27 11.52
C GLU A 216 -6.22 11.37 12.75
N ASP A 217 -7.01 10.32 12.84
CA ASP A 217 -6.80 9.25 13.79
C ASP A 217 -6.97 7.86 13.11
N VAL A 218 -7.09 6.80 13.89
CA VAL A 218 -7.29 5.43 13.40
C VAL A 218 -8.45 5.28 12.43
N ARG A 219 -9.47 6.13 12.54
CA ARG A 219 -10.67 6.09 11.69
C ARG A 219 -10.40 6.56 10.26
N SER A 220 -9.35 7.34 10.04
CA SER A 220 -8.88 7.71 8.69
C SER A 220 -8.29 6.49 7.96
N ASP A 221 -7.48 5.65 8.64
CA ASP A 221 -6.99 4.41 8.07
C ASP A 221 -8.13 3.40 7.83
N ILE A 222 -9.12 3.34 8.73
CA ILE A 222 -10.32 2.50 8.57
C ILE A 222 -11.10 2.89 7.31
N TYR A 223 -11.26 4.19 7.05
CA TYR A 223 -11.88 4.68 5.81
C TYR A 223 -11.08 4.23 4.58
N SER A 224 -9.77 4.47 4.58
CA SER A 224 -8.90 4.15 3.47
C SER A 224 -8.85 2.64 3.18
N LEU A 225 -8.86 1.80 4.23
CA LEU A 225 -8.99 0.36 4.09
C LEU A 225 -10.37 -0.02 3.53
N GLY A 226 -11.45 0.61 3.99
CA GLY A 226 -12.80 0.40 3.47
C GLY A 226 -12.90 0.72 1.98
N ALA A 227 -12.36 1.87 1.55
CA ALA A 227 -12.30 2.26 0.14
C ALA A 227 -11.48 1.28 -0.71
N THR A 228 -10.37 0.77 -0.15
CA THR A 228 -9.53 -0.26 -0.77
C THR A 228 -10.27 -1.58 -0.97
N LEU A 229 -10.94 -2.08 0.07
CA LEU A 229 -11.71 -3.33 0.00
C LEU A 229 -12.95 -3.20 -0.88
N PHE A 230 -13.59 -2.02 -0.89
CA PHE A 230 -14.69 -1.70 -1.82
C PHE A 230 -14.20 -1.84 -3.27
N HIS A 231 -13.04 -1.24 -3.59
CA HIS A 231 -12.45 -1.35 -4.91
C HIS A 231 -12.10 -2.81 -5.24
N ALA A 232 -11.49 -3.53 -4.34
CA ALA A 232 -11.10 -4.92 -4.56
C ALA A 232 -12.29 -5.84 -4.86
N VAL A 233 -13.44 -5.66 -4.20
CA VAL A 233 -14.61 -6.53 -4.36
C VAL A 233 -15.52 -6.14 -5.52
N SER A 234 -15.50 -4.85 -5.92
CA SER A 234 -16.40 -4.31 -6.96
C SER A 234 -15.71 -4.01 -8.29
N GLY A 235 -14.37 -3.90 -8.30
CA GLY A 235 -13.59 -3.39 -9.44
C GLY A 235 -13.74 -1.88 -9.67
N LYS A 236 -14.40 -1.17 -8.74
CA LYS A 236 -14.63 0.27 -8.81
C LYS A 236 -14.35 0.94 -7.47
N THR A 237 -13.87 2.16 -7.49
CA THR A 237 -13.68 2.95 -6.28
C THR A 237 -15.02 3.48 -5.74
N PRO A 238 -15.15 3.78 -4.43
CA PRO A 238 -16.39 4.33 -3.85
C PRO A 238 -16.86 5.63 -4.49
N ILE A 239 -15.90 6.39 -5.03
CA ILE A 239 -16.14 7.58 -5.84
C ILE A 239 -15.35 7.46 -7.14
N GLU A 240 -15.95 7.80 -8.27
CA GLU A 240 -15.27 7.90 -9.56
C GLU A 240 -14.93 9.37 -9.82
N SER A 241 -13.66 9.71 -9.88
CA SER A 241 -13.23 11.09 -10.13
C SER A 241 -11.81 11.14 -10.69
N SER A 242 -11.61 12.04 -11.64
CA SER A 242 -10.29 12.46 -12.13
C SER A 242 -9.84 13.81 -11.55
N THR A 243 -10.64 14.44 -10.69
CA THR A 243 -10.29 15.72 -10.08
C THR A 243 -9.17 15.57 -9.05
N THR A 244 -8.33 16.60 -8.97
CA THR A 244 -7.34 16.77 -7.90
C THR A 244 -7.74 17.86 -6.90
N SER A 245 -8.94 18.45 -7.07
CA SER A 245 -9.49 19.46 -6.16
C SER A 245 -9.95 18.81 -4.85
N ALA A 246 -9.35 19.24 -3.74
CA ALA A 246 -9.72 18.76 -2.40
C ALA A 246 -11.20 18.99 -2.08
N THR A 247 -11.73 20.17 -2.48
CA THR A 247 -13.13 20.54 -2.26
C THR A 247 -14.09 19.64 -3.04
N GLU A 248 -13.83 19.41 -4.34
CA GLU A 248 -14.69 18.54 -5.15
C GLU A 248 -14.63 17.08 -4.66
N LEU A 249 -13.45 16.59 -4.28
CA LEU A 249 -13.29 15.26 -3.70
C LEU A 249 -14.03 15.13 -2.38
N TYR A 250 -14.00 16.15 -1.53
CA TYR A 250 -14.73 16.16 -0.28
C TYR A 250 -16.25 16.04 -0.52
N GLU A 251 -16.79 16.82 -1.45
CA GLU A 251 -18.22 16.78 -1.81
C GLU A 251 -18.62 15.40 -2.36
N LEU A 252 -17.81 14.84 -3.26
CA LEU A 252 -18.08 13.50 -3.81
C LEU A 252 -18.09 12.43 -2.71
N LYS A 253 -17.20 12.54 -1.71
CA LYS A 253 -17.12 11.59 -0.60
C LYS A 253 -18.27 11.68 0.40
N GLN A 254 -19.08 12.76 0.36
CA GLN A 254 -20.32 12.83 1.14
C GLN A 254 -21.39 11.85 0.63
N HIS A 255 -21.27 11.42 -0.65
CA HIS A 255 -22.24 10.55 -1.30
C HIS A 255 -21.53 9.36 -2.00
N PRO A 256 -20.92 8.45 -1.23
CA PRO A 256 -20.22 7.31 -1.83
C PRO A 256 -21.21 6.40 -2.54
N SER A 257 -20.74 5.74 -3.59
CA SER A 257 -21.53 4.79 -4.36
C SER A 257 -22.00 3.61 -3.49
N GLU A 258 -23.23 3.19 -3.68
CA GLU A 258 -23.79 1.99 -3.04
C GLU A 258 -23.10 0.72 -3.58
N LEU A 259 -22.37 0.01 -2.73
CA LEU A 259 -21.63 -1.18 -3.13
C LEU A 259 -22.51 -2.23 -3.82
N ARG A 260 -23.69 -2.52 -3.27
CA ARG A 260 -24.58 -3.55 -3.80
C ARG A 260 -25.29 -3.15 -5.08
N ALA A 261 -25.33 -1.87 -5.42
CA ALA A 261 -25.77 -1.41 -6.73
C ALA A 261 -24.73 -1.73 -7.82
N ILE A 262 -23.44 -1.64 -7.47
CA ILE A 262 -22.33 -1.94 -8.38
C ILE A 262 -22.03 -3.44 -8.40
N ALA A 263 -21.98 -4.08 -7.24
CA ALA A 263 -21.65 -5.49 -7.05
C ALA A 263 -22.80 -6.24 -6.33
N PRO A 264 -23.91 -6.52 -7.00
CA PRO A 264 -25.14 -7.09 -6.39
C PRO A 264 -24.95 -8.49 -5.80
N LYS A 265 -23.89 -9.19 -6.17
CA LYS A 265 -23.54 -10.52 -5.64
C LYS A 265 -22.90 -10.45 -4.25
N VAL A 266 -22.39 -9.29 -3.83
CA VAL A 266 -21.80 -9.11 -2.50
C VAL A 266 -22.86 -9.30 -1.43
N SER A 267 -22.51 -10.07 -0.38
CA SER A 267 -23.42 -10.39 0.70
C SER A 267 -23.83 -9.15 1.51
N GLY A 268 -25.01 -9.21 2.12
CA GLY A 268 -25.49 -8.10 2.97
C GLY A 268 -24.55 -7.78 4.15
N PRO A 269 -24.01 -8.78 4.88
CA PRO A 269 -23.04 -8.52 5.94
C PRO A 269 -21.81 -7.75 5.46
N THR A 270 -21.14 -8.19 4.41
CA THR A 270 -19.98 -7.51 3.83
C THR A 270 -20.33 -6.09 3.37
N GLY A 271 -21.45 -5.93 2.67
CA GLY A 271 -21.90 -4.61 2.23
C GLY A 271 -22.09 -3.62 3.40
N ARG A 272 -22.65 -4.07 4.53
CA ARG A 272 -22.80 -3.21 5.71
C ARG A 272 -21.48 -2.81 6.35
N VAL A 273 -20.55 -3.76 6.48
CA VAL A 273 -19.23 -3.48 7.07
C VAL A 273 -18.48 -2.47 6.22
N LEU A 274 -18.38 -2.71 4.89
CA LEU A 274 -17.67 -1.81 3.99
C LEU A 274 -18.32 -0.42 3.92
N HIS A 275 -19.67 -0.36 3.92
CA HIS A 275 -20.37 0.92 3.93
C HIS A 275 -20.08 1.72 5.21
N ARG A 276 -20.08 1.07 6.38
CA ARG A 276 -19.74 1.72 7.65
C ARG A 276 -18.27 2.18 7.68
N MET A 277 -17.34 1.43 7.09
CA MET A 277 -15.94 1.85 7.02
C MET A 277 -15.76 3.15 6.23
N ILE A 278 -16.51 3.34 5.13
CA ILE A 278 -16.40 4.50 4.26
C ILE A 278 -17.41 5.61 4.58
N ALA A 279 -18.05 5.59 5.76
CA ALA A 279 -18.94 6.66 6.18
C ALA A 279 -18.19 8.01 6.16
N PRO A 280 -18.84 9.09 5.62
CA PRO A 280 -18.19 10.40 5.55
C PRO A 280 -17.81 10.95 6.93
N ASP A 281 -18.73 10.88 7.91
CA ASP A 281 -18.45 11.26 9.29
C ASP A 281 -17.59 10.18 9.99
N PRO A 282 -16.39 10.51 10.50
CA PRO A 282 -15.57 9.57 11.26
C PRO A 282 -16.30 8.96 12.48
N ASN A 283 -17.28 9.65 13.07
CA ASN A 283 -18.02 9.15 14.23
C ASN A 283 -19.03 8.04 13.88
N GLU A 284 -19.40 7.90 12.62
CA GLU A 284 -20.25 6.82 12.13
C GLU A 284 -19.46 5.56 11.77
N ARG A 285 -18.13 5.65 11.67
CA ARG A 285 -17.21 4.53 11.40
C ARG A 285 -17.02 3.65 12.65
N PHE A 286 -16.21 2.63 12.51
CA PHE A 286 -15.69 1.88 13.65
C PHE A 286 -14.70 2.74 14.44
N SER A 287 -14.83 2.73 15.75
CA SER A 287 -14.03 3.58 16.63
C SER A 287 -12.58 3.09 16.77
N LEU A 288 -12.37 1.77 16.67
CA LEU A 288 -11.08 1.10 16.82
C LEU A 288 -11.00 -0.14 15.91
N TYR A 289 -9.78 -0.59 15.64
CA TYR A 289 -9.55 -1.82 14.87
C TYR A 289 -10.13 -3.08 15.52
N ASP A 290 -10.26 -3.15 16.85
CA ASP A 290 -10.83 -4.33 17.52
C ASP A 290 -12.34 -4.47 17.21
N GLU A 291 -13.08 -3.36 17.14
CA GLU A 291 -14.46 -3.34 16.69
C GLU A 291 -14.58 -3.75 15.21
N LEU A 292 -13.76 -3.14 14.34
CA LEU A 292 -13.72 -3.48 12.91
C LEU A 292 -13.42 -4.97 12.68
N LEU A 293 -12.42 -5.53 13.36
CA LEU A 293 -12.05 -6.94 13.23
C LEU A 293 -13.18 -7.87 13.64
N THR A 294 -13.92 -7.53 14.69
CA THR A 294 -15.10 -8.31 15.13
C THR A 294 -16.16 -8.39 14.02
N GLU A 295 -16.44 -7.28 13.36
CA GLU A 295 -17.44 -7.21 12.29
C GLU A 295 -16.96 -7.85 10.99
N LEU A 296 -15.68 -7.69 10.62
CA LEU A 296 -15.10 -8.39 9.46
C LEU A 296 -15.12 -9.92 9.65
N ASP A 297 -14.72 -10.41 10.84
CA ASP A 297 -14.77 -11.84 11.17
C ASP A 297 -16.21 -12.36 11.19
N ALA A 298 -17.19 -11.57 11.62
CA ALA A 298 -18.62 -11.93 11.59
C ALA A 298 -19.13 -12.01 10.14
N ALA A 299 -18.78 -11.04 9.29
CA ALA A 299 -19.14 -11.08 7.87
C ALA A 299 -18.51 -12.29 7.16
N ARG A 300 -17.26 -12.62 7.45
CA ARG A 300 -16.55 -13.79 6.88
C ARG A 300 -17.21 -15.11 7.26
N ARG A 301 -17.58 -15.29 8.55
CA ARG A 301 -18.33 -16.46 9.02
C ARG A 301 -19.73 -16.55 8.40
N ALA A 302 -20.43 -15.43 8.24
CA ALA A 302 -21.75 -15.42 7.62
C ALA A 302 -21.71 -15.86 6.16
N LEU A 303 -20.65 -15.51 5.42
CA LEU A 303 -20.42 -15.94 4.06
C LEU A 303 -20.19 -17.45 3.99
N GLU A 304 -19.36 -18.04 4.84
CA GLU A 304 -19.10 -19.47 4.92
C GLU A 304 -20.38 -20.28 5.18
N ILE A 305 -21.21 -19.82 6.13
CA ILE A 305 -22.49 -20.47 6.44
C ILE A 305 -23.44 -20.37 5.23
N GLY A 306 -23.46 -19.24 4.53
CA GLY A 306 -24.27 -19.04 3.33
C GLY A 306 -23.88 -20.01 2.20
N ASP A 307 -22.59 -20.17 1.96
CA ASP A 307 -22.07 -21.08 0.93
C ASP A 307 -22.31 -22.54 1.26
N ALA A 308 -22.13 -22.97 2.52
CA ALA A 308 -22.44 -24.31 2.98
C ALA A 308 -23.93 -24.67 2.78
N ARG A 309 -24.83 -23.73 3.06
CA ARG A 309 -26.28 -23.91 2.82
C ARG A 309 -26.63 -24.02 1.34
N ARG A 310 -25.98 -23.23 0.47
CA ARG A 310 -26.17 -23.30 -1.00
C ARG A 310 -25.67 -24.65 -1.56
N GLN A 311 -24.58 -25.19 -1.05
CA GLN A 311 -24.05 -26.48 -1.45
C GLN A 311 -24.95 -27.61 -0.99
N SER A 312 -25.47 -27.60 0.23
CA SER A 312 -26.41 -28.62 0.75
C SER A 312 -27.76 -28.63 0.03
N SER A 313 -28.24 -27.46 -0.44
CA SER A 313 -29.48 -27.36 -1.19
C SER A 313 -29.37 -27.79 -2.66
N ARG A 314 -28.14 -27.94 -3.19
CA ARG A 314 -27.89 -28.40 -4.55
C ARG A 314 -27.86 -29.93 -4.71
N TRP A 315 -27.99 -30.72 -3.65
CA TRP A 315 -28.10 -32.17 -3.73
C TRP A 315 -29.56 -32.56 -3.65
N PRO A 316 -30.27 -32.85 -4.80
CA PRO A 316 -31.58 -33.46 -4.77
C PRO A 316 -31.41 -34.93 -4.34
N PHE A 317 -32.26 -35.38 -3.43
CA PHE A 317 -32.51 -36.76 -3.15
C PHE A 317 -32.80 -37.52 -4.46
N SER A 318 -31.80 -38.13 -5.08
CA SER A 318 -31.98 -39.09 -6.15
C SER A 318 -31.54 -40.45 -5.63
N GLY A 319 -32.48 -41.19 -5.12
CA GLY A 319 -32.22 -42.60 -4.84
C GLY A 319 -32.96 -43.20 -3.68
N LEU A 320 -34.29 -43.25 -3.77
CA LEU A 320 -35.05 -44.25 -3.02
C LEU A 320 -36.42 -44.41 -3.67
N PHE A 321 -36.50 -45.23 -4.70
CA PHE A 321 -37.67 -46.08 -5.00
C PHE A 321 -37.27 -47.08 -6.09
N ARG A 322 -36.64 -48.18 -5.70
CA ARG A 322 -36.83 -49.46 -6.38
C ARG A 322 -37.53 -50.37 -5.40
N ARG A 323 -38.85 -50.46 -5.54
CA ARG A 323 -39.63 -51.61 -5.14
C ARG A 323 -40.23 -52.20 -6.41
N GLY A 324 -40.13 -53.48 -6.54
CA GLY A 324 -40.79 -54.37 -7.50
C GLY A 324 -39.90 -55.45 -7.90
#